data_7a23338a5628e678aba7295231ceac8c
#
_entry.id   7a23338a5628e678aba7295231ceac8c
#
_cell.length_a   1.000
_cell.length_b   1.000
_cell.length_c   1.000
_cell.angle_alpha   90.00
_cell.angle_beta   90.00
_cell.angle_gamma   90.00
#
_symmetry.space_group_name_H-M   'P 1'
#
loop_
_entity.id
_entity.type
_entity.pdbx_description
1 polymer ?
#
loop_
_entity_poly.entity_id
_entity_poly.type
_entity_poly.pdbx_seq_one_letter_code
_entity_poly.pdbx_strand_id
1 'polypeptide(L)'
;MTVKWIKKKKGEKPLNITQAVTSVTWGGSVQEAARTAEISVASAPEDKNIKSLKLNIGAGDTIKLYEDGELLFLGEVQASRKTGETGTVSYSCYDLLNHLLRSTGVYNFKNTTAERITEKVCADLGIKTGSITATKVLLKKMIFDGDTFYDIIMKAYTKAAKQTGKKYICRMDGTKLSVQIKGEKVKDFVLQEGYNITNASYEETIENMVNIVKIYNDKNKQAGVVKNEKHIEKYGIYQETYKKEDGVNAATAAKSLLNGIEKKINVEGINGDLDCIAGNGVKIRDKTTGLNGLFWIENDTHTWENGIHTMSLELSFKNIMDSKEYEEEKTKKTKKDKEDKKDKKNKGEKVAHN
;
A
#
# COMPACT_ATOMS: atom_id res chain seq x y z
N MET A 1 16.44 -12.81 -16.31
CA MET A 1 15.72 -13.22 -15.06
C MET A 1 16.17 -14.61 -14.63
N THR A 2 16.50 -14.81 -13.35
CA THR A 2 16.79 -16.13 -12.75
C THR A 2 15.82 -16.38 -11.60
N VAL A 3 15.22 -17.58 -11.59
CA VAL A 3 14.25 -17.97 -10.55
C VAL A 3 14.83 -19.10 -9.70
N LYS A 4 14.88 -18.88 -8.38
CA LYS A 4 15.32 -19.88 -7.41
C LYS A 4 14.19 -20.20 -6.43
N TRP A 5 13.99 -21.49 -6.21
CA TRP A 5 13.05 -22.00 -5.22
C TRP A 5 13.79 -22.59 -4.02
N ILE A 6 13.26 -22.34 -2.83
CA ILE A 6 13.76 -22.89 -1.57
C ILE A 6 12.58 -23.50 -0.84
N LYS A 7 12.65 -24.81 -0.60
CA LYS A 7 11.64 -25.51 0.18
C LYS A 7 11.67 -25.04 1.65
N LYS A 8 10.51 -24.80 2.25
CA LYS A 8 10.39 -24.39 3.66
C LYS A 8 10.75 -25.52 4.63
N LYS A 9 11.98 -26.02 4.52
CA LYS A 9 12.56 -27.00 5.46
C LYS A 9 13.94 -26.53 5.85
N LYS A 10 14.25 -26.61 7.15
CA LYS A 10 15.54 -26.15 7.67
C LYS A 10 16.70 -26.85 6.96
N GLY A 11 17.62 -26.07 6.38
CA GLY A 11 18.82 -26.60 5.72
C GLY A 11 18.69 -26.91 4.23
N GLU A 12 17.52 -26.69 3.61
CA GLU A 12 17.37 -26.87 2.16
C GLU A 12 18.13 -25.79 1.39
N LYS A 13 18.82 -26.21 0.34
CA LYS A 13 19.55 -25.30 -0.56
C LYS A 13 18.63 -24.74 -1.65
N PRO A 14 18.88 -23.52 -2.11
CA PRO A 14 18.16 -22.97 -3.25
C PRO A 14 18.34 -23.84 -4.51
N LEU A 15 17.22 -24.21 -5.15
CA LEU A 15 17.21 -24.88 -6.44
C LEU A 15 16.92 -23.85 -7.54
N ASN A 16 17.77 -23.81 -8.57
CA ASN A 16 17.50 -22.99 -9.76
C ASN A 16 16.44 -23.72 -10.62
N ILE A 17 15.28 -23.06 -10.80
CA ILE A 17 14.14 -23.58 -11.56
C ILE A 17 13.87 -22.79 -12.84
N THR A 18 14.74 -21.87 -13.21
CA THR A 18 14.56 -20.94 -14.34
C THR A 18 14.13 -21.64 -15.63
N GLN A 19 14.71 -22.82 -15.94
CA GLN A 19 14.36 -23.54 -17.16
C GLN A 19 12.97 -24.14 -17.20
N ALA A 20 12.33 -24.29 -16.04
CA ALA A 20 10.94 -24.76 -15.93
C ALA A 20 9.92 -23.61 -15.90
N VAL A 21 10.38 -22.38 -15.74
CA VAL A 21 9.52 -21.19 -15.66
C VAL A 21 9.17 -20.73 -17.07
N THR A 22 7.88 -20.57 -17.33
CA THR A 22 7.34 -20.07 -18.61
C THR A 22 7.12 -18.57 -18.59
N SER A 23 6.68 -18.04 -17.46
CA SER A 23 6.52 -16.59 -17.27
C SER A 23 6.70 -16.20 -15.80
N VAL A 24 7.10 -14.95 -15.59
CA VAL A 24 7.15 -14.29 -14.28
C VAL A 24 6.45 -12.95 -14.42
N THR A 25 5.48 -12.68 -13.56
CA THR A 25 4.90 -11.35 -13.37
C THR A 25 5.28 -10.88 -11.99
N TRP A 26 5.86 -9.68 -11.87
CA TRP A 26 6.24 -9.06 -10.61
C TRP A 26 5.70 -7.64 -10.57
N GLY A 27 5.07 -7.25 -9.47
CA GLY A 27 4.44 -5.95 -9.39
C GLY A 27 4.22 -5.46 -7.98
N GLY A 28 3.78 -4.21 -7.88
CA GLY A 28 3.45 -3.57 -6.62
C GLY A 28 2.59 -2.35 -6.79
N SER A 29 2.02 -1.91 -5.68
CA SER A 29 1.17 -0.74 -5.59
C SER A 29 1.58 0.12 -4.42
N VAL A 30 1.34 1.43 -4.52
CA VAL A 30 1.50 2.33 -3.37
C VAL A 30 0.49 2.03 -2.27
N GLN A 31 -0.70 1.53 -2.64
CA GLN A 31 -1.78 1.22 -1.70
C GLN A 31 -1.74 -0.22 -1.19
N GLU A 32 -1.18 -1.13 -1.97
CA GLU A 32 -0.98 -2.53 -1.59
C GLU A 32 0.48 -2.73 -1.21
N ALA A 33 0.78 -2.58 0.07
CA ALA A 33 2.16 -2.46 0.53
C ALA A 33 3.07 -3.64 0.17
N ALA A 34 2.55 -4.89 0.20
CA ALA A 34 3.33 -6.07 -0.18
C ALA A 34 3.39 -6.22 -1.71
N ARG A 35 4.60 -6.31 -2.25
CA ARG A 35 4.79 -6.63 -3.67
C ARG A 35 4.49 -8.09 -3.91
N THR A 36 4.00 -8.40 -5.10
CA THR A 36 3.60 -9.73 -5.52
C THR A 36 4.48 -10.25 -6.64
N ALA A 37 4.61 -11.56 -6.73
CA ALA A 37 5.13 -12.22 -7.91
C ALA A 37 4.25 -13.42 -8.24
N GLU A 38 3.86 -13.55 -9.50
CA GLU A 38 3.23 -14.74 -10.05
C GLU A 38 4.22 -15.46 -10.96
N ILE A 39 4.40 -16.75 -10.74
CA ILE A 39 5.38 -17.56 -11.46
C ILE A 39 4.65 -18.73 -12.07
N SER A 40 4.67 -18.82 -13.39
CA SER A 40 4.14 -19.95 -14.15
C SER A 40 5.25 -20.95 -14.44
N VAL A 41 5.00 -22.18 -14.05
CA VAL A 41 5.97 -23.28 -14.20
C VAL A 41 5.36 -24.36 -15.07
N ALA A 42 6.10 -24.82 -16.07
CA ALA A 42 5.69 -25.94 -16.93
C ALA A 42 5.46 -27.21 -16.09
N SER A 43 4.34 -27.87 -16.32
CA SER A 43 3.94 -29.09 -15.63
C SER A 43 3.34 -30.07 -16.62
N ALA A 44 4.00 -31.18 -16.84
CA ALA A 44 3.52 -32.26 -17.66
C ALA A 44 3.62 -33.62 -16.90
N PRO A 45 2.77 -33.78 -15.83
CA PRO A 45 2.88 -34.93 -14.93
C PRO A 45 2.59 -36.28 -15.63
N GLU A 46 1.79 -36.23 -16.70
CA GLU A 46 1.35 -37.44 -17.44
C GLU A 46 2.30 -37.85 -18.59
N ASP A 47 3.21 -36.96 -19.00
CA ASP A 47 4.12 -37.26 -20.09
C ASP A 47 5.36 -38.00 -19.57
N LYS A 48 5.41 -39.32 -19.85
CA LYS A 48 6.53 -40.19 -19.44
C LYS A 48 7.83 -39.90 -20.20
N ASN A 49 7.77 -39.20 -21.32
CA ASN A 49 8.91 -38.86 -22.16
C ASN A 49 9.59 -37.57 -21.68
N ILE A 50 8.82 -36.69 -21.03
CA ILE A 50 9.38 -35.51 -20.41
C ILE A 50 9.85 -35.89 -19.00
N LYS A 51 11.16 -35.98 -18.80
CA LYS A 51 11.76 -36.01 -17.47
C LYS A 51 11.56 -34.61 -16.84
N SER A 52 10.30 -34.22 -16.65
CA SER A 52 9.97 -32.97 -16.02
C SER A 52 10.59 -32.95 -14.63
N LEU A 53 11.20 -31.82 -14.30
CA LEU A 53 11.65 -31.56 -12.96
C LEU A 53 10.39 -31.68 -12.07
N LYS A 54 10.31 -32.73 -11.25
CA LYS A 54 9.18 -32.93 -10.33
C LYS A 54 9.27 -31.85 -9.24
N LEU A 55 8.83 -30.64 -9.56
CA LEU A 55 8.81 -29.54 -8.63
C LEU A 55 7.59 -29.71 -7.73
N ASN A 56 7.83 -29.95 -6.47
CA ASN A 56 6.76 -29.99 -5.46
C ASN A 56 6.80 -28.70 -4.63
N ILE A 57 6.55 -27.57 -5.32
CA ILE A 57 6.47 -26.24 -4.71
C ILE A 57 5.15 -26.15 -3.95
N GLY A 58 5.22 -25.77 -2.68
CA GLY A 58 4.07 -25.69 -1.78
C GLY A 58 3.91 -24.35 -1.11
N ALA A 59 2.76 -24.14 -0.48
CA ALA A 59 2.52 -22.94 0.32
C ALA A 59 3.57 -22.79 1.43
N GLY A 60 4.09 -21.57 1.58
CA GLY A 60 5.15 -21.24 2.51
C GLY A 60 6.57 -21.48 1.99
N ASP A 61 6.76 -22.13 0.84
CA ASP A 61 8.08 -22.19 0.20
C ASP A 61 8.52 -20.80 -0.25
N THR A 62 9.83 -20.58 -0.34
CA THR A 62 10.39 -19.28 -0.73
C THR A 62 10.77 -19.28 -2.20
N ILE A 63 10.38 -18.21 -2.89
CA ILE A 63 10.83 -17.89 -4.24
C ILE A 63 11.75 -16.67 -4.20
N LYS A 64 12.83 -16.74 -4.97
CA LYS A 64 13.73 -15.60 -5.20
C LYS A 64 13.84 -15.32 -6.69
N LEU A 65 13.64 -14.07 -7.06
CA LEU A 65 13.87 -13.56 -8.41
C LEU A 65 15.17 -12.77 -8.44
N TYR A 66 15.99 -13.01 -9.45
CA TYR A 66 17.22 -12.27 -9.67
C TYR A 66 17.24 -11.75 -11.10
N GLU A 67 17.65 -10.50 -11.26
CA GLU A 67 17.96 -9.92 -12.57
C GLU A 67 19.40 -9.42 -12.53
N ASP A 68 20.17 -9.77 -13.57
CA ASP A 68 21.59 -9.45 -13.70
C ASP A 68 22.45 -9.82 -12.46
N GLY A 69 22.03 -10.87 -11.76
CA GLY A 69 22.69 -11.37 -10.55
C GLY A 69 22.24 -10.72 -9.25
N GLU A 70 21.52 -9.61 -9.30
CA GLU A 70 21.00 -8.91 -8.14
C GLU A 70 19.65 -9.48 -7.70
N LEU A 71 19.41 -9.54 -6.38
CA LEU A 71 18.14 -10.00 -5.81
C LEU A 71 17.05 -8.93 -5.98
N LEU A 72 16.13 -9.21 -6.90
CA LEU A 72 14.98 -8.34 -7.17
C LEU A 72 13.82 -8.56 -6.19
N PHE A 73 13.52 -9.83 -5.88
CA PHE A 73 12.37 -10.19 -5.06
C PHE A 73 12.67 -11.44 -4.23
N LEU A 74 12.22 -11.43 -2.99
CA LEU A 74 12.10 -12.58 -2.13
C LEU A 74 10.68 -12.64 -1.60
N GLY A 75 9.96 -13.71 -1.90
CA GLY A 75 8.59 -13.89 -1.44
C GLY A 75 8.29 -15.31 -1.03
N GLU A 76 7.21 -15.48 -0.29
CA GLU A 76 6.66 -16.76 0.10
C GLU A 76 5.46 -17.13 -0.78
N VAL A 77 5.39 -18.38 -1.22
CA VAL A 77 4.25 -18.92 -1.95
C VAL A 77 3.02 -18.93 -1.04
N GLN A 78 2.00 -18.19 -1.41
CA GLN A 78 0.73 -18.14 -0.69
C GLN A 78 -0.32 -19.04 -1.33
N ALA A 79 -0.31 -19.18 -2.65
CA ALA A 79 -1.25 -20.01 -3.38
C ALA A 79 -0.60 -20.66 -4.60
N SER A 80 -1.17 -21.82 -5.00
CA SER A 80 -0.84 -22.45 -6.27
C SER A 80 -2.13 -22.77 -7.01
N ARG A 81 -2.12 -22.55 -8.33
CA ARG A 81 -3.25 -22.85 -9.23
C ARG A 81 -2.79 -23.77 -10.34
N LYS A 82 -3.47 -24.91 -10.46
CA LYS A 82 -3.27 -25.87 -11.55
C LYS A 82 -4.47 -25.80 -12.49
N THR A 83 -4.19 -25.67 -13.78
CA THR A 83 -5.22 -25.71 -14.82
C THR A 83 -4.88 -26.84 -15.77
N GLY A 84 -5.85 -27.71 -16.09
CA GLY A 84 -5.63 -28.87 -16.95
C GLY A 84 -5.31 -28.52 -18.41
N GLU A 85 -5.74 -27.34 -18.85
CA GLU A 85 -5.65 -26.92 -20.26
C GLU A 85 -4.28 -26.34 -20.64
N THR A 86 -3.53 -25.78 -19.70
CA THR A 86 -2.32 -24.99 -20.03
C THR A 86 -1.01 -25.77 -19.84
N GLY A 87 -1.05 -26.94 -19.20
CA GLY A 87 0.20 -27.66 -18.86
C GLY A 87 1.15 -26.87 -17.95
N THR A 88 0.60 -25.91 -17.17
CA THR A 88 1.35 -25.06 -16.26
C THR A 88 0.73 -25.05 -14.86
N VAL A 89 1.57 -24.73 -13.88
CA VAL A 89 1.15 -24.42 -12.51
C VAL A 89 1.59 -23.01 -12.20
N SER A 90 0.65 -22.14 -11.82
CA SER A 90 0.94 -20.79 -11.36
C SER A 90 1.09 -20.75 -9.83
N TYR A 91 2.08 -20.02 -9.36
CA TYR A 91 2.37 -19.80 -7.94
C TYR A 91 2.30 -18.31 -7.64
N SER A 92 1.38 -17.92 -6.75
CA SER A 92 1.27 -16.53 -6.28
C SER A 92 2.11 -16.36 -5.02
N CYS A 93 3.05 -15.42 -5.06
CA CYS A 93 3.99 -15.13 -4.00
C CYS A 93 3.84 -13.71 -3.52
N TYR A 94 4.04 -13.49 -2.22
CA TYR A 94 4.06 -12.16 -1.60
C TYR A 94 5.39 -11.95 -0.90
N ASP A 95 5.92 -10.74 -0.92
CA ASP A 95 7.12 -10.41 -0.17
C ASP A 95 6.88 -10.43 1.36
N LEU A 96 7.95 -10.22 2.14
CA LEU A 96 7.89 -10.31 3.60
C LEU A 96 7.04 -9.20 4.25
N LEU A 97 6.69 -8.15 3.52
CA LEU A 97 5.79 -7.10 4.01
C LEU A 97 4.38 -7.65 4.30
N ASN A 98 3.99 -8.74 3.62
CA ASN A 98 2.75 -9.44 3.89
C ASN A 98 2.62 -9.91 5.35
N HIS A 99 3.72 -10.22 6.03
CA HIS A 99 3.68 -10.57 7.46
C HIS A 99 3.25 -9.37 8.32
N LEU A 100 3.69 -8.15 7.98
CA LEU A 100 3.28 -6.94 8.69
C LEU A 100 1.81 -6.59 8.45
N LEU A 101 1.29 -6.88 7.26
CA LEU A 101 -0.12 -6.64 6.92
C LEU A 101 -1.07 -7.61 7.66
N ARG A 102 -0.61 -8.82 7.96
CA ARG A 102 -1.44 -9.90 8.52
C ARG A 102 -1.21 -10.17 10.00
N SER A 103 -0.24 -9.50 10.60
CA SER A 103 0.07 -9.64 12.02
C SER A 103 -0.30 -8.36 12.76
N THR A 104 -0.87 -8.48 13.94
CA THR A 104 -1.31 -7.36 14.76
C THR A 104 -0.53 -7.28 16.06
N GLY A 105 -0.50 -6.09 16.66
CA GLY A 105 0.20 -5.88 17.92
C GLY A 105 -0.45 -4.85 18.83
N VAL A 106 -0.04 -4.89 20.09
CA VAL A 106 -0.43 -3.91 21.11
C VAL A 106 0.80 -3.15 21.57
N TYR A 107 0.79 -1.83 21.40
CA TYR A 107 1.94 -0.99 21.73
C TYR A 107 1.53 0.30 22.43
N ASN A 108 2.40 0.76 23.31
CA ASN A 108 2.29 2.06 23.96
C ASN A 108 3.64 2.80 23.82
N PHE A 109 3.76 3.56 22.77
CA PHE A 109 4.95 4.36 22.51
C PHE A 109 4.82 5.75 23.14
N LYS A 110 5.91 6.21 23.75
CA LYS A 110 6.01 7.54 24.36
C LYS A 110 7.33 8.19 23.93
N ASN A 111 7.26 9.48 23.56
CA ASN A 111 8.43 10.28 23.20
C ASN A 111 9.39 9.58 22.24
N THR A 112 8.87 9.09 21.13
CA THR A 112 9.60 8.32 20.12
C THR A 112 9.45 8.94 18.74
N THR A 113 10.05 8.34 17.72
CA THR A 113 9.96 8.77 16.33
C THR A 113 9.43 7.63 15.46
N ALA A 114 8.96 7.94 14.24
CA ALA A 114 8.40 6.94 13.34
C ALA A 114 9.43 5.86 12.96
N GLU A 115 10.69 6.26 12.75
CA GLU A 115 11.79 5.33 12.46
C GLU A 115 12.03 4.35 13.60
N ARG A 116 12.02 4.78 14.86
CA ARG A 116 12.19 3.90 16.03
C ARG A 116 11.00 2.95 16.22
N ILE A 117 9.78 3.41 15.95
CA ILE A 117 8.59 2.56 15.93
C ILE A 117 8.78 1.44 14.90
N THR A 118 9.23 1.79 13.70
CA THR A 118 9.47 0.83 12.61
C THR A 118 10.51 -0.21 13.00
N GLU A 119 11.66 0.22 13.54
CA GLU A 119 12.72 -0.68 13.99
C GLU A 119 12.21 -1.67 15.06
N LYS A 120 11.43 -1.18 16.03
CA LYS A 120 10.86 -2.03 17.09
C LYS A 120 9.88 -3.06 16.53
N VAL A 121 8.97 -2.63 15.68
CA VAL A 121 7.96 -3.50 15.06
C VAL A 121 8.62 -4.57 14.19
N CYS A 122 9.61 -4.18 13.39
CA CYS A 122 10.36 -5.13 12.56
C CYS A 122 11.14 -6.14 13.41
N ALA A 123 11.76 -5.69 14.51
CA ALA A 123 12.49 -6.57 15.42
C ALA A 123 11.58 -7.63 16.04
N ASP A 124 10.34 -7.29 16.41
CA ASP A 124 9.38 -8.20 17.00
C ASP A 124 8.94 -9.31 16.02
N LEU A 125 8.96 -9.03 14.72
CA LEU A 125 8.70 -10.03 13.66
C LEU A 125 9.96 -10.70 13.11
N GLY A 126 11.14 -10.34 13.59
CA GLY A 126 12.40 -10.85 13.05
C GLY A 126 12.70 -10.38 11.61
N ILE A 127 12.07 -9.28 11.16
CA ILE A 127 12.33 -8.68 9.86
C ILE A 127 13.50 -7.70 9.99
N LYS A 128 14.49 -7.84 9.12
CA LYS A 128 15.63 -6.93 9.11
C LYS A 128 15.23 -5.58 8.50
N THR A 129 15.72 -4.50 9.08
CA THR A 129 15.57 -3.15 8.52
C THR A 129 16.72 -2.81 7.56
N GLY A 130 16.37 -2.11 6.49
CA GLY A 130 17.28 -1.51 5.53
C GLY A 130 17.43 0.00 5.78
N SER A 131 17.21 0.80 4.75
CA SER A 131 17.20 2.26 4.85
C SER A 131 15.89 2.75 5.45
N ILE A 132 15.93 3.26 6.68
CA ILE A 132 14.77 3.83 7.35
C ILE A 132 14.93 5.34 7.41
N THR A 133 14.09 6.07 6.69
CA THR A 133 14.14 7.54 6.68
C THR A 133 13.83 8.12 8.04
N ALA A 134 14.79 8.88 8.57
CA ALA A 134 14.62 9.61 9.81
C ALA A 134 13.72 10.84 9.60
N THR A 135 12.60 10.88 10.31
CA THR A 135 11.63 11.99 10.23
C THR A 135 12.04 13.18 11.10
N LYS A 136 12.81 12.92 12.16
CA LYS A 136 13.18 13.89 13.21
C LYS A 136 11.96 14.50 13.93
N VAL A 137 10.78 13.86 13.82
CA VAL A 137 9.52 14.29 14.44
C VAL A 137 9.32 13.51 15.72
N LEU A 138 9.20 14.21 16.85
CA LEU A 138 8.89 13.61 18.13
C LEU A 138 7.41 13.32 18.25
N LEU A 139 7.05 12.05 18.35
CA LEU A 139 5.72 11.55 18.60
C LEU A 139 5.53 11.36 20.12
N LYS A 140 4.80 12.26 20.78
CA LYS A 140 4.68 12.29 22.24
C LYS A 140 4.06 11.01 22.80
N LYS A 141 2.96 10.54 22.20
CA LYS A 141 2.25 9.33 22.61
C LYS A 141 1.55 8.71 21.42
N MET A 142 1.71 7.40 21.25
CA MET A 142 0.94 6.59 20.31
C MET A 142 0.60 5.25 20.96
N ILE A 143 -0.68 4.94 21.04
CA ILE A 143 -1.20 3.70 21.59
C ILE A 143 -1.87 2.95 20.44
N PHE A 144 -1.55 1.68 20.33
CA PHE A 144 -2.09 0.77 19.33
C PHE A 144 -2.67 -0.44 20.05
N ASP A 145 -3.88 -0.84 19.69
CA ASP A 145 -4.58 -1.97 20.29
C ASP A 145 -5.20 -2.86 19.21
N GLY A 146 -4.40 -3.80 18.73
CA GLY A 146 -4.80 -4.71 17.66
C GLY A 146 -4.61 -4.17 16.22
N ASP A 147 -3.92 -3.06 16.05
CA ASP A 147 -3.54 -2.57 14.72
C ASP A 147 -2.58 -3.54 14.03
N THR A 148 -2.64 -3.63 12.70
CA THR A 148 -1.62 -4.35 11.95
C THR A 148 -0.25 -3.68 12.11
N PHE A 149 0.81 -4.46 12.05
CA PHE A 149 2.16 -3.89 12.18
C PHE A 149 2.46 -2.89 11.07
N TYR A 150 1.94 -3.11 9.87
CA TYR A 150 2.02 -2.15 8.79
C TYR A 150 1.30 -0.84 9.13
N ASP A 151 0.06 -0.92 9.64
CA ASP A 151 -0.69 0.27 10.03
C ASP A 151 -0.02 1.04 11.15
N ILE A 152 0.59 0.35 12.13
CA ILE A 152 1.37 0.98 13.21
C ILE A 152 2.50 1.84 12.62
N ILE A 153 3.26 1.28 11.67
CA ILE A 153 4.34 1.99 10.98
C ILE A 153 3.77 3.18 10.21
N MET A 154 2.76 2.95 9.37
CA MET A 154 2.23 3.98 8.49
C MET A 154 1.47 5.08 9.23
N LYS A 155 0.77 4.79 10.32
CA LYS A 155 0.19 5.80 11.22
C LYS A 155 1.25 6.72 11.82
N ALA A 156 2.40 6.17 12.22
CA ALA A 156 3.51 6.96 12.73
C ALA A 156 4.10 7.87 11.65
N TYR A 157 4.34 7.34 10.44
CA TYR A 157 4.82 8.13 9.31
C TYR A 157 3.78 9.13 8.80
N THR A 158 2.48 8.82 8.83
CA THR A 158 1.42 9.77 8.47
C THR A 158 1.40 10.97 9.43
N LYS A 159 1.57 10.72 10.73
CA LYS A 159 1.66 11.80 11.73
C LYS A 159 2.91 12.67 11.51
N ALA A 160 4.04 12.04 11.16
CA ALA A 160 5.26 12.76 10.79
C ALA A 160 5.12 13.53 9.47
N ALA A 161 4.46 12.95 8.46
CA ALA A 161 4.21 13.57 7.16
C ALA A 161 3.42 14.89 7.27
N LYS A 162 2.45 14.95 8.19
CA LYS A 162 1.68 16.17 8.48
C LYS A 162 2.56 17.33 8.98
N GLN A 163 3.70 17.03 9.63
CA GLN A 163 4.63 18.04 10.15
C GLN A 163 5.75 18.36 9.16
N THR A 164 6.23 17.34 8.43
CA THR A 164 7.37 17.51 7.49
C THR A 164 6.95 17.92 6.09
N GLY A 165 5.68 17.72 5.72
CA GLY A 165 5.17 17.88 4.35
C GLY A 165 5.65 16.78 3.39
N LYS A 166 6.53 15.87 3.84
CA LYS A 166 7.06 14.77 3.03
C LYS A 166 6.08 13.62 2.95
N LYS A 167 6.16 12.83 1.88
CA LYS A 167 5.42 11.58 1.70
C LYS A 167 6.37 10.41 1.89
N TYR A 168 5.90 9.34 2.50
CA TYR A 168 6.73 8.17 2.80
C TYR A 168 6.12 6.92 2.18
N ILE A 169 6.96 5.97 1.81
CA ILE A 169 6.57 4.65 1.32
C ILE A 169 7.38 3.59 2.07
N CYS A 170 6.67 2.55 2.52
CA CYS A 170 7.23 1.37 3.15
C CYS A 170 7.30 0.25 2.11
N ARG A 171 8.47 -0.36 1.90
CA ARG A 171 8.66 -1.44 0.92
C ARG A 171 9.80 -2.38 1.33
N MET A 172 9.78 -3.59 0.78
CA MET A 172 10.94 -4.48 0.87
C MET A 172 12.01 -4.06 -0.13
N ASP A 173 13.25 -4.07 0.33
CA ASP A 173 14.46 -3.93 -0.48
C ASP A 173 15.24 -5.23 -0.32
N GLY A 174 15.08 -6.15 -1.27
CA GLY A 174 15.50 -7.54 -1.15
C GLY A 174 14.91 -8.20 0.09
N THR A 175 15.72 -8.41 1.13
CA THR A 175 15.32 -9.07 2.39
C THR A 175 15.07 -8.11 3.54
N LYS A 176 15.19 -6.80 3.32
CA LYS A 176 15.14 -5.78 4.36
C LYS A 176 13.96 -4.84 4.13
N LEU A 177 13.28 -4.48 5.21
CA LEU A 177 12.25 -3.45 5.15
C LEU A 177 12.90 -2.07 5.14
N SER A 178 12.48 -1.25 4.18
CA SER A 178 12.93 0.13 4.03
C SER A 178 11.73 1.08 4.05
N VAL A 179 11.90 2.26 4.65
CA VAL A 179 10.95 3.36 4.54
C VAL A 179 11.67 4.55 3.93
N GLN A 180 11.19 4.99 2.77
CA GLN A 180 11.83 6.02 1.96
C GLN A 180 10.87 7.19 1.71
N ILE A 181 11.43 8.34 1.30
CA ILE A 181 10.60 9.45 0.84
C ILE A 181 10.04 9.08 -0.53
N LYS A 182 8.70 9.02 -0.62
CA LYS A 182 8.02 8.72 -1.87
C LYS A 182 8.29 9.79 -2.91
N GLY A 183 8.69 9.38 -4.11
CA GLY A 183 8.96 10.27 -5.22
C GLY A 183 10.31 10.98 -5.18
N GLU A 184 11.19 10.66 -4.21
CA GLU A 184 12.55 11.20 -4.19
C GLU A 184 13.38 10.60 -5.33
N LYS A 185 13.18 9.32 -5.64
CA LYS A 185 13.82 8.67 -6.79
C LYS A 185 12.99 8.92 -8.04
N VAL A 186 13.57 9.62 -8.99
CA VAL A 186 13.00 9.89 -10.31
C VAL A 186 13.93 9.26 -11.34
N LYS A 187 13.36 8.48 -12.25
CA LYS A 187 14.14 7.88 -13.34
C LYS A 187 14.68 8.95 -14.28
N ASP A 188 15.97 8.86 -14.61
CA ASP A 188 16.66 9.86 -15.45
C ASP A 188 16.31 9.78 -16.92
N PHE A 189 15.64 8.73 -17.40
CA PHE A 189 15.20 8.67 -18.79
C PHE A 189 13.72 9.06 -18.90
N VAL A 190 13.34 9.41 -20.13
CA VAL A 190 11.97 9.78 -20.46
C VAL A 190 11.29 8.61 -21.16
N LEU A 191 10.14 8.19 -20.66
CA LEU A 191 9.23 7.31 -21.38
C LEU A 191 8.67 8.10 -22.57
N GLN A 192 8.97 7.66 -23.79
CA GLN A 192 8.64 8.39 -25.01
C GLN A 192 8.01 7.49 -26.07
N GLU A 193 6.91 7.98 -26.63
CA GLU A 193 6.25 7.37 -27.80
C GLU A 193 7.25 7.10 -28.94
N GLY A 194 7.19 5.89 -29.51
CA GLY A 194 8.07 5.47 -30.61
C GLY A 194 9.47 5.02 -30.18
N TYR A 195 9.81 5.06 -28.89
CA TYR A 195 11.10 4.60 -28.37
C TYR A 195 10.94 3.45 -27.37
N ASN A 196 10.28 3.70 -26.25
CA ASN A 196 10.15 2.76 -25.14
C ASN A 196 8.74 2.69 -24.56
N ILE A 197 7.78 3.40 -25.15
CA ILE A 197 6.34 3.23 -24.91
C ILE A 197 5.74 2.54 -26.12
N THR A 198 5.03 1.43 -25.88
CA THR A 198 4.19 0.76 -26.89
C THR A 198 2.80 1.33 -26.93
N ASN A 199 2.28 1.69 -25.77
CA ASN A 199 0.94 2.24 -25.62
C ASN A 199 0.90 3.18 -24.42
N ALA A 200 0.15 4.27 -24.54
CA ALA A 200 -0.21 5.14 -23.44
C ALA A 200 -1.69 5.49 -23.54
N SER A 201 -2.39 5.47 -22.43
CA SER A 201 -3.78 5.88 -22.34
C SER A 201 -3.98 6.90 -21.22
N TYR A 202 -4.83 7.86 -21.51
CA TYR A 202 -5.29 8.85 -20.55
C TYR A 202 -6.81 8.86 -20.54
N GLU A 203 -7.39 8.64 -19.38
CA GLU A 203 -8.83 8.61 -19.16
C GLU A 203 -9.22 9.62 -18.09
N GLU A 204 -10.27 10.37 -18.34
CA GLU A 204 -10.95 11.17 -17.32
C GLU A 204 -12.36 10.63 -17.14
N THR A 205 -12.76 10.35 -15.90
CA THR A 205 -14.10 9.88 -15.59
C THR A 205 -14.70 10.62 -14.39
N ILE A 206 -16.01 10.79 -14.43
CA ILE A 206 -16.81 11.32 -13.33
C ILE A 206 -17.73 10.25 -12.72
N GLU A 207 -17.51 8.98 -13.05
CA GLU A 207 -18.37 7.85 -12.66
C GLU A 207 -18.57 7.79 -11.15
N ASN A 208 -17.51 8.02 -10.37
CA ASN A 208 -17.53 8.01 -8.91
C ASN A 208 -17.54 9.43 -8.31
N MET A 209 -18.02 10.41 -9.07
CA MET A 209 -18.05 11.79 -8.57
C MET A 209 -18.99 11.93 -7.38
N VAL A 210 -18.51 12.60 -6.35
CA VAL A 210 -19.29 13.10 -5.24
C VAL A 210 -18.98 14.58 -5.06
N ASN A 211 -19.90 15.47 -5.40
CA ASN A 211 -19.67 16.90 -5.33
C ASN A 211 -20.51 17.63 -4.28
N ILE A 212 -21.44 16.92 -3.62
CA ILE A 212 -22.17 17.35 -2.44
C ILE A 212 -22.18 16.24 -1.40
N VAL A 213 -21.87 16.56 -0.15
CA VAL A 213 -22.08 15.66 0.99
C VAL A 213 -22.97 16.34 2.01
N LYS A 214 -24.17 15.79 2.24
CA LYS A 214 -25.10 16.26 3.27
C LYS A 214 -24.81 15.56 4.59
N ILE A 215 -24.66 16.34 5.65
CA ILE A 215 -24.35 15.86 7.00
C ILE A 215 -25.65 15.75 7.79
N TYR A 216 -25.92 14.57 8.35
CA TYR A 216 -27.09 14.31 9.17
C TYR A 216 -26.71 13.97 10.62
N ASN A 217 -27.56 14.34 11.57
CA ASN A 217 -27.45 13.92 12.97
C ASN A 217 -28.19 12.60 13.23
N ASP A 218 -28.11 12.08 14.45
CA ASP A 218 -28.75 10.81 14.86
C ASP A 218 -30.27 10.80 14.71
N LYS A 219 -30.90 11.97 14.65
CA LYS A 219 -32.35 12.14 14.43
C LYS A 219 -32.71 12.30 12.95
N ASN A 220 -31.77 11.97 12.04
CA ASN A 220 -31.91 12.18 10.60
C ASN A 220 -32.24 13.62 10.16
N LYS A 221 -31.90 14.62 10.99
CA LYS A 221 -32.01 16.03 10.60
C LYS A 221 -30.70 16.49 9.98
N GLN A 222 -30.80 17.19 8.85
CA GLN A 222 -29.64 17.80 8.21
C GLN A 222 -28.97 18.80 9.16
N ALA A 223 -27.68 18.60 9.39
CA ALA A 223 -26.87 19.38 10.31
C ALA A 223 -25.75 20.18 9.61
N GLY A 224 -25.58 19.96 8.31
CA GLY A 224 -24.60 20.67 7.50
C GLY A 224 -24.54 20.16 6.06
N VAL A 225 -23.73 20.81 5.25
CA VAL A 225 -23.43 20.41 3.88
C VAL A 225 -22.02 20.84 3.53
N VAL A 226 -21.31 20.00 2.78
CA VAL A 226 -20.05 20.33 2.14
C VAL A 226 -20.23 20.11 0.64
N LYS A 227 -19.78 21.07 -0.19
CA LYS A 227 -20.01 21.01 -1.63
C LYS A 227 -18.85 21.61 -2.42
N ASN A 228 -18.70 21.18 -3.66
CA ASN A 228 -17.83 21.78 -4.66
C ASN A 228 -18.72 22.44 -5.74
N GLU A 229 -18.94 23.74 -5.63
CA GLU A 229 -19.85 24.46 -6.51
C GLU A 229 -19.44 24.45 -7.97
N LYS A 230 -18.13 24.53 -8.26
CA LYS A 230 -17.61 24.45 -9.64
C LYS A 230 -17.93 23.11 -10.31
N HIS A 231 -17.83 22.00 -9.54
CA HIS A 231 -18.19 20.69 -10.07
C HIS A 231 -19.71 20.54 -10.25
N ILE A 232 -20.51 21.14 -9.36
CA ILE A 232 -21.97 21.13 -9.47
C ILE A 232 -22.42 21.90 -10.71
N GLU A 233 -21.87 23.09 -10.93
CA GLU A 233 -22.18 23.92 -12.09
C GLU A 233 -21.85 23.20 -13.41
N LYS A 234 -20.72 22.51 -13.46
CA LYS A 234 -20.23 21.87 -14.69
C LYS A 234 -20.85 20.51 -14.96
N TYR A 235 -21.10 19.70 -13.92
CA TYR A 235 -21.44 18.27 -14.05
C TYR A 235 -22.82 17.91 -13.47
N GLY A 236 -23.52 18.85 -12.83
CA GLY A 236 -24.74 18.55 -12.09
C GLY A 236 -24.47 18.04 -10.68
N ILE A 237 -25.50 17.57 -10.01
CA ILE A 237 -25.46 17.15 -8.60
C ILE A 237 -25.18 15.64 -8.50
N TYR A 238 -24.09 15.30 -7.80
CA TYR A 238 -23.74 13.96 -7.35
C TYR A 238 -23.61 13.98 -5.84
N GLN A 239 -24.63 13.45 -5.13
CA GLN A 239 -24.78 13.63 -3.71
C GLN A 239 -24.53 12.37 -2.90
N GLU A 240 -23.77 12.50 -1.81
CA GLU A 240 -23.55 11.49 -0.78
C GLU A 240 -24.08 12.00 0.57
N THR A 241 -24.24 11.10 1.54
CA THR A 241 -24.67 11.43 2.90
C THR A 241 -23.65 10.98 3.93
N TYR A 242 -23.44 11.79 4.96
CA TYR A 242 -22.61 11.47 6.11
C TYR A 242 -23.42 11.61 7.39
N LYS A 243 -23.43 10.56 8.22
CA LYS A 243 -23.98 10.64 9.59
C LYS A 243 -22.91 11.07 10.57
N LYS A 244 -23.24 12.03 11.43
CA LYS A 244 -22.33 12.48 12.49
C LYS A 244 -21.96 11.35 13.42
N GLU A 245 -20.67 11.24 13.70
CA GLU A 245 -20.12 10.34 14.71
C GLU A 245 -19.61 11.12 15.91
N ASP A 246 -19.77 10.56 17.11
CA ASP A 246 -19.29 11.20 18.34
C ASP A 246 -17.76 11.32 18.30
N GLY A 247 -17.32 12.57 18.53
CA GLY A 247 -15.89 12.85 18.58
C GLY A 247 -15.21 13.09 17.25
N VAL A 248 -15.90 12.95 16.10
CA VAL A 248 -15.39 13.24 14.77
C VAL A 248 -15.83 14.64 14.32
N ASN A 249 -14.92 15.40 13.69
CA ASN A 249 -15.30 16.64 13.03
C ASN A 249 -16.07 16.31 11.75
N ALA A 250 -17.39 16.45 11.81
CA ALA A 250 -18.28 16.06 10.73
C ALA A 250 -18.02 16.81 9.41
N ALA A 251 -17.58 18.07 9.46
CA ALA A 251 -17.27 18.83 8.24
C ALA A 251 -16.00 18.29 7.57
N THR A 252 -14.98 17.93 8.34
CA THR A 252 -13.74 17.33 7.82
C THR A 252 -14.00 15.92 7.25
N ALA A 253 -14.80 15.11 7.95
CA ALA A 253 -15.17 13.77 7.47
C ALA A 253 -16.03 13.87 6.20
N ALA A 254 -17.01 14.75 6.14
CA ALA A 254 -17.81 14.96 4.94
C ALA A 254 -16.95 15.49 3.76
N LYS A 255 -15.95 16.32 4.04
CA LYS A 255 -15.04 16.82 3.00
C LYS A 255 -14.17 15.72 2.39
N SER A 256 -13.79 14.70 3.16
CA SER A 256 -13.02 13.56 2.63
C SER A 256 -13.82 12.63 1.73
N LEU A 257 -15.15 12.71 1.78
CA LEU A 257 -16.05 11.97 0.89
C LEU A 257 -16.27 12.67 -0.47
N LEU A 258 -15.89 13.96 -0.59
CA LEU A 258 -15.94 14.61 -1.89
C LEU A 258 -14.95 13.97 -2.83
N ASN A 259 -15.44 13.47 -3.96
CA ASN A 259 -14.63 12.92 -5.05
C ASN A 259 -14.86 13.71 -6.32
N GLY A 260 -13.79 14.07 -7.02
CA GLY A 260 -13.84 14.88 -8.23
C GLY A 260 -13.71 14.03 -9.51
N ILE A 261 -13.08 14.62 -10.51
CA ILE A 261 -12.71 13.92 -11.73
C ILE A 261 -11.58 12.95 -11.40
N GLU A 262 -11.80 11.69 -11.66
CA GLU A 262 -10.73 10.68 -11.62
C GLU A 262 -9.96 10.72 -12.93
N LYS A 263 -8.64 10.65 -12.82
CA LYS A 263 -7.72 10.66 -13.95
C LYS A 263 -6.85 9.43 -13.88
N LYS A 264 -6.97 8.57 -14.89
CA LYS A 264 -6.19 7.34 -15.00
C LYS A 264 -5.21 7.47 -16.16
N ILE A 265 -3.96 7.14 -15.89
CA ILE A 265 -2.89 7.13 -16.90
C ILE A 265 -2.26 5.75 -16.84
N ASN A 266 -2.33 5.03 -17.95
CA ASN A 266 -1.65 3.76 -18.09
C ASN A 266 -0.61 3.88 -19.19
N VAL A 267 0.58 3.33 -18.95
CA VAL A 267 1.68 3.30 -19.91
C VAL A 267 2.24 1.88 -19.97
N GLU A 268 2.40 1.38 -21.18
CA GLU A 268 2.99 0.08 -21.47
C GLU A 268 4.29 0.27 -22.24
N GLY A 269 5.34 -0.45 -21.81
CA GLY A 269 6.66 -0.38 -22.42
C GLY A 269 7.13 -1.75 -22.89
N ILE A 270 7.78 -1.81 -24.06
CA ILE A 270 8.39 -3.05 -24.59
C ILE A 270 9.56 -3.47 -23.71
N ASN A 271 10.44 -2.54 -23.36
CA ASN A 271 11.61 -2.81 -22.53
C ASN A 271 11.32 -2.37 -21.09
N GLY A 272 11.11 -3.35 -20.22
CA GLY A 272 10.91 -3.07 -18.80
C GLY A 272 12.17 -2.44 -18.17
N ASP A 273 11.94 -1.55 -17.23
CA ASP A 273 12.99 -0.92 -16.43
C ASP A 273 12.69 -1.06 -14.94
N LEU A 274 13.59 -1.72 -14.21
CA LEU A 274 13.41 -2.07 -12.80
C LEU A 274 13.33 -0.86 -11.85
N ASP A 275 13.71 0.32 -12.30
CA ASP A 275 13.52 1.55 -11.52
C ASP A 275 12.11 2.13 -11.66
N CYS A 276 11.33 1.66 -12.64
CA CYS A 276 9.94 2.04 -12.84
C CYS A 276 9.01 1.25 -11.91
N ILE A 277 9.13 1.48 -10.60
CA ILE A 277 8.34 0.80 -9.56
C ILE A 277 7.49 1.78 -8.77
N ALA A 278 6.39 1.28 -8.19
CA ALA A 278 5.47 2.05 -7.36
C ALA A 278 6.21 2.86 -6.29
N GLY A 279 5.85 4.14 -6.20
CA GLY A 279 6.49 5.10 -5.29
C GLY A 279 7.63 5.91 -5.88
N ASN A 280 8.18 5.52 -7.06
CA ASN A 280 9.16 6.32 -7.78
C ASN A 280 8.46 7.30 -8.73
N GLY A 281 9.21 8.28 -9.24
CA GLY A 281 8.77 9.20 -10.29
C GLY A 281 9.30 8.80 -11.65
N VAL A 282 8.58 9.13 -12.71
CA VAL A 282 9.00 8.92 -14.10
C VAL A 282 8.60 10.13 -14.95
N LYS A 283 9.45 10.50 -15.90
CA LYS A 283 9.13 11.52 -16.90
C LYS A 283 8.51 10.85 -18.12
N ILE A 284 7.46 11.47 -18.67
CA ILE A 284 6.78 10.99 -19.88
C ILE A 284 6.77 12.11 -20.90
N ARG A 285 6.89 11.71 -22.15
CA ARG A 285 6.66 12.55 -23.33
C ARG A 285 5.88 11.74 -24.36
N ASP A 286 4.58 11.90 -24.34
CA ASP A 286 3.67 11.26 -25.30
C ASP A 286 2.78 12.32 -25.97
N LYS A 287 2.87 12.41 -27.30
CA LYS A 287 2.15 13.42 -28.08
C LYS A 287 0.69 13.05 -28.29
N THR A 288 0.42 11.75 -28.40
CA THR A 288 -0.92 11.23 -28.70
C THR A 288 -1.89 11.51 -27.56
N THR A 289 -1.47 11.24 -26.32
CA THR A 289 -2.29 11.52 -25.13
C THR A 289 -2.08 12.93 -24.57
N GLY A 290 -1.08 13.68 -25.06
CA GLY A 290 -0.70 14.97 -24.54
C GLY A 290 0.05 14.91 -23.20
N LEU A 291 0.43 13.72 -22.73
CA LEU A 291 1.17 13.55 -21.48
C LEU A 291 2.61 14.05 -21.64
N ASN A 292 2.96 15.07 -20.88
CA ASN A 292 4.31 15.64 -20.89
C ASN A 292 4.67 16.17 -19.50
N GLY A 293 5.68 15.57 -18.88
CA GLY A 293 6.15 15.99 -17.56
C GLY A 293 6.53 14.87 -16.63
N LEU A 294 6.56 15.18 -15.32
CA LEU A 294 6.84 14.24 -14.23
C LEU A 294 5.54 13.67 -13.67
N PHE A 295 5.51 12.36 -13.59
CA PHE A 295 4.41 11.58 -13.02
C PHE A 295 4.90 10.65 -11.91
N TRP A 296 3.99 10.22 -11.05
CA TRP A 296 4.26 9.32 -9.94
C TRP A 296 3.71 7.94 -10.26
N ILE A 297 4.51 6.90 -10.10
CA ILE A 297 4.10 5.52 -10.33
C ILE A 297 3.29 5.08 -9.12
N GLU A 298 2.00 4.77 -9.32
CA GLU A 298 1.09 4.25 -8.30
C GLU A 298 1.06 2.73 -8.30
N ASN A 299 1.01 2.12 -9.50
CA ASN A 299 1.10 0.68 -9.69
C ASN A 299 2.12 0.37 -10.78
N ASP A 300 2.86 -0.71 -10.59
CA ASP A 300 3.75 -1.27 -11.60
C ASP A 300 3.53 -2.77 -11.76
N THR A 301 3.65 -3.22 -12.99
CA THR A 301 3.67 -4.65 -13.34
C THR A 301 4.77 -4.89 -14.34
N HIS A 302 5.69 -5.79 -14.01
CA HIS A 302 6.78 -6.24 -14.85
C HIS A 302 6.55 -7.69 -15.23
N THR A 303 6.66 -8.02 -16.51
CA THR A 303 6.44 -9.38 -17.01
C THR A 303 7.66 -9.84 -17.80
N TRP A 304 8.14 -11.02 -17.47
CA TRP A 304 9.18 -11.75 -18.22
C TRP A 304 8.55 -12.98 -18.83
N GLU A 305 8.49 -12.99 -20.14
CA GLU A 305 7.96 -14.09 -20.93
C GLU A 305 8.77 -14.22 -22.23
N ASN A 306 9.10 -15.43 -22.64
CA ASN A 306 9.87 -15.71 -23.85
C ASN A 306 11.21 -14.90 -23.96
N GLY A 307 11.85 -14.62 -22.82
CA GLY A 307 13.09 -13.84 -22.76
C GLY A 307 12.90 -12.32 -22.90
N ILE A 308 11.68 -11.86 -23.01
CA ILE A 308 11.34 -10.42 -23.12
C ILE A 308 10.88 -9.91 -21.75
N HIS A 309 11.39 -8.75 -21.34
CA HIS A 309 10.92 -8.02 -20.18
C HIS A 309 10.05 -6.84 -20.63
N THR A 310 8.79 -6.87 -20.25
CA THR A 310 7.84 -5.78 -20.48
C THR A 310 7.39 -5.18 -19.16
N MET A 311 6.84 -3.96 -19.20
CA MET A 311 6.23 -3.33 -18.03
C MET A 311 4.94 -2.61 -18.38
N SER A 312 4.06 -2.50 -17.38
CA SER A 312 2.86 -1.65 -17.38
C SER A 312 2.85 -0.81 -16.12
N LEU A 313 2.56 0.49 -16.27
CA LEU A 313 2.57 1.46 -15.19
C LEU A 313 1.25 2.18 -15.11
N GLU A 314 0.67 2.28 -13.92
CA GLU A 314 -0.39 3.21 -13.62
C GLU A 314 0.20 4.44 -12.93
N LEU A 315 -0.15 5.62 -13.44
CA LEU A 315 0.51 6.86 -13.06
C LEU A 315 -0.48 7.87 -12.50
N SER A 316 0.03 8.72 -11.62
CA SER A 316 -0.70 9.83 -11.03
C SER A 316 -0.01 11.18 -11.28
N PHE A 317 -0.82 12.23 -11.42
CA PHE A 317 -0.35 13.61 -11.42
C PHE A 317 0.09 14.09 -10.02
N LYS A 318 -0.32 13.39 -8.98
CA LYS A 318 -0.07 13.78 -7.59
C LYS A 318 0.74 12.72 -6.87
N ASN A 319 1.71 13.15 -6.10
CA ASN A 319 2.41 12.25 -5.18
C ASN A 319 1.52 11.99 -3.95
N ILE A 320 0.83 10.85 -3.95
CA ILE A 320 -0.10 10.45 -2.89
C ILE A 320 0.59 9.38 -2.02
N MET A 321 0.48 9.52 -0.69
CA MET A 321 0.98 8.55 0.28
C MET A 321 -0.16 7.62 0.72
N ASP A 322 0.11 6.34 0.97
CA ASP A 322 -0.82 5.47 1.71
C ASP A 322 -0.89 5.94 3.17
N SER A 323 -1.77 6.90 3.41
CA SER A 323 -1.90 7.54 4.70
C SER A 323 -2.85 6.75 5.59
N LYS A 324 -2.36 6.35 6.77
CA LYS A 324 -3.17 5.70 7.82
C LYS A 324 -3.39 6.71 8.94
N GLU A 325 -4.63 7.09 9.19
CA GLU A 325 -4.93 8.05 10.24
C GLU A 325 -4.79 7.42 11.63
N TYR A 326 -4.15 8.17 12.52
CA TYR A 326 -4.04 7.83 13.93
C TYR A 326 -5.06 8.65 14.72
N GLU A 327 -6.05 8.00 15.28
CA GLU A 327 -7.01 8.62 16.20
C GLU A 327 -6.42 8.65 17.61
N GLU A 328 -6.24 9.83 18.17
CA GLU A 328 -5.86 9.95 19.58
C GLU A 328 -7.06 9.50 20.42
N GLU A 329 -6.88 8.46 21.27
CA GLU A 329 -7.87 8.15 22.30
C GLU A 329 -8.16 9.43 23.10
N LYS A 330 -9.33 10.01 22.85
CA LYS A 330 -9.87 11.01 23.78
C LYS A 330 -10.02 10.29 25.11
N THR A 331 -9.16 10.63 26.08
CA THR A 331 -9.31 10.16 27.46
C THR A 331 -10.79 10.24 27.77
N LYS A 332 -11.45 9.08 27.88
CA LYS A 332 -12.78 8.99 28.46
C LYS A 332 -12.60 9.59 29.86
N LYS A 333 -12.89 10.89 30.04
CA LYS A 333 -13.15 11.45 31.34
C LYS A 333 -14.30 10.62 31.86
N THR A 334 -13.97 9.70 32.71
CA THR A 334 -14.83 8.66 33.23
C THR A 334 -16.07 9.34 33.80
N LYS A 335 -17.24 8.77 33.55
CA LYS A 335 -18.49 9.10 34.22
C LYS A 335 -18.33 9.15 35.77
N LYS A 336 -17.28 8.52 36.31
CA LYS A 336 -16.87 8.61 37.72
C LYS A 336 -16.63 10.03 38.22
N ASP A 337 -15.99 10.91 37.42
CA ASP A 337 -15.77 12.33 37.85
C ASP A 337 -17.05 13.16 37.86
N LYS A 338 -18.15 12.68 37.22
CA LYS A 338 -19.45 13.33 37.28
C LYS A 338 -20.34 12.79 38.41
N GLU A 339 -20.18 11.54 38.79
CA GLU A 339 -20.86 10.94 39.97
C GLU A 339 -20.27 11.45 41.26
N ASP A 340 -18.94 11.52 41.39
CA ASP A 340 -18.28 12.08 42.59
C ASP A 340 -18.56 13.59 42.81
N LYS A 341 -18.87 14.35 41.73
CA LYS A 341 -19.32 15.75 41.86
C LYS A 341 -20.78 15.86 42.18
N LYS A 342 -21.63 14.90 41.81
CA LYS A 342 -23.07 14.89 42.19
C LYS A 342 -23.25 14.49 43.66
N ASP A 343 -22.49 13.52 44.16
CA ASP A 343 -22.53 13.09 45.54
C ASP A 343 -21.99 14.13 46.53
N LYS A 344 -20.99 14.93 46.11
CA LYS A 344 -20.50 16.08 46.90
C LYS A 344 -21.48 17.25 46.93
N LYS A 345 -22.31 17.43 45.91
CA LYS A 345 -23.34 18.46 45.91
C LYS A 345 -24.57 18.11 46.73
N ASN A 346 -24.95 16.81 46.76
CA ASN A 346 -26.07 16.33 47.59
C ASN A 346 -25.72 16.16 49.06
N LYS A 347 -24.42 16.07 49.46
CA LYS A 347 -24.00 16.09 50.85
C LYS A 347 -23.87 17.51 51.43
N GLY A 348 -23.74 18.56 50.59
CA GLY A 348 -23.67 19.93 51.05
C GLY A 348 -25.04 20.59 51.38
N GLU A 349 -26.15 20.06 50.85
CA GLU A 349 -27.48 20.59 51.07
C GLU A 349 -28.23 19.96 52.26
N LYS A 350 -27.68 18.92 52.89
CA LYS A 350 -28.29 18.26 54.11
C LYS A 350 -27.76 18.75 55.45
N VAL A 351 -26.84 19.74 55.46
CA VAL A 351 -26.28 20.27 56.74
C VAL A 351 -26.76 21.71 57.05
N ALA A 352 -27.70 22.22 56.29
CA ALA A 352 -28.19 23.62 56.46
C ALA A 352 -29.64 23.69 57.00
N HIS A 353 -30.20 22.60 57.57
CA HIS A 353 -31.47 22.64 58.32
C HIS A 353 -31.39 21.67 59.49
N ASN A 354 -30.85 22.16 60.60
CA ASN A 354 -31.23 21.86 61.98
C ASN A 354 -30.73 23.00 62.88
#